data_7cda4b4fe5044abfdf077b07360c51a5
#
_entry.id   7cda4b4fe5044abfdf077b07360c51a5
#
_cell.length_a   1.000
_cell.length_b   1.000
_cell.length_c   1.000
_cell.angle_alpha   90.00
_cell.angle_beta   90.00
_cell.angle_gamma   90.00
#
_symmetry.space_group_name_H-M   'P 1'
#
loop_
_entity.id
_entity.type
_entity.pdbx_description
1 polymer ?
#
loop_
_entity_poly.entity_id
_entity_poly.type
_entity_poly.pdbx_seq_one_letter_code
_entity_poly.pdbx_strand_id
1 'polypeptide(L)'
;LAEVKHRYSDIGVILMTAFGSVETAVDAMRHGASDYLTKPVKTEELVRVVERAIREAALRREVSRLRKEVHKEYSFHQILGKSKPMQAVFDLIRRVADSPTNVLITGESGTGKELVAKAIHYDSDRRDAPFVPVNCAAIPEQLLESELFGHMRGSFTDAKMDKRGLFEEAQKGTLF
;
A
#
# COMPACT_ATOMS: atom_id res chain seq x y z
N LEU A 1 -14.10 12.90 19.31
CA LEU A 1 -13.42 11.84 18.57
C LEU A 1 -12.83 12.37 17.27
N ALA A 2 -13.64 12.95 16.38
CA ALA A 2 -13.18 13.47 15.08
C ALA A 2 -12.00 14.45 15.21
N GLU A 3 -12.06 15.40 16.14
CA GLU A 3 -10.99 16.37 16.37
C GLU A 3 -9.69 15.70 16.85
N VAL A 4 -9.77 14.71 17.74
CA VAL A 4 -8.60 13.95 18.21
C VAL A 4 -7.97 13.17 17.06
N LYS A 5 -8.79 12.52 16.23
CA LYS A 5 -8.33 11.75 15.07
C LYS A 5 -7.77 12.64 13.95
N HIS A 6 -8.31 13.83 13.77
CA HIS A 6 -7.77 14.80 12.83
C HIS A 6 -6.37 15.29 13.27
N ARG A 7 -6.18 15.54 14.57
CA ARG A 7 -4.92 16.03 15.12
C ARG A 7 -3.87 14.92 15.34
N TYR A 8 -4.33 13.70 15.63
CA TYR A 8 -3.49 12.55 15.98
C TYR A 8 -4.04 11.28 15.33
N SER A 9 -3.75 11.07 14.07
CA SER A 9 -4.26 9.92 13.27
C SER A 9 -3.88 8.55 13.87
N ASP A 10 -2.72 8.46 14.52
CA ASP A 10 -2.12 7.21 14.95
C ASP A 10 -2.47 6.80 16.40
N ILE A 11 -3.26 7.63 17.11
CA ILE A 11 -3.69 7.32 18.47
C ILE A 11 -4.89 6.38 18.44
N GLY A 12 -4.82 5.27 19.19
CA GLY A 12 -5.99 4.43 19.48
C GLY A 12 -6.95 5.18 20.42
N VAL A 13 -8.22 5.32 20.01
CA VAL A 13 -9.25 5.98 20.83
C VAL A 13 -10.32 4.96 21.20
N ILE A 14 -10.50 4.73 22.49
CA ILE A 14 -11.56 3.88 23.04
C ILE A 14 -12.61 4.80 23.68
N LEU A 15 -13.85 4.71 23.23
CA LEU A 15 -14.94 5.49 23.82
C LEU A 15 -15.61 4.69 24.94
N MET A 16 -15.87 5.36 26.06
CA MET A 16 -16.58 4.77 27.20
C MET A 16 -17.80 5.62 27.57
N THR A 17 -18.99 5.02 27.58
CA THR A 17 -20.25 5.72 27.87
C THR A 17 -21.10 5.03 28.91
N ALA A 18 -21.91 5.79 29.64
CA ALA A 18 -22.94 5.26 30.54
C ALA A 18 -24.22 4.86 29.78
N PHE A 19 -24.46 5.44 28.60
CA PHE A 19 -25.66 5.21 27.79
C PHE A 19 -25.22 4.66 26.43
N GLY A 20 -25.14 3.33 26.28
CA GLY A 20 -24.74 2.65 25.07
C GLY A 20 -25.95 2.22 24.24
N SER A 21 -26.00 2.60 22.97
CA SER A 21 -26.85 2.01 21.96
C SER A 21 -26.00 1.43 20.83
N VAL A 22 -26.57 0.50 20.07
CA VAL A 22 -25.89 -0.03 18.86
C VAL A 22 -25.59 1.10 17.88
N GLU A 23 -26.47 2.07 17.76
CA GLU A 23 -26.31 3.22 16.86
C GLU A 23 -25.12 4.08 17.25
N THR A 24 -24.97 4.41 18.56
CA THR A 24 -23.83 5.20 19.05
C THR A 24 -22.51 4.46 18.93
N ALA A 25 -22.52 3.13 19.08
CA ALA A 25 -21.32 2.32 18.87
C ALA A 25 -20.91 2.31 17.40
N VAL A 26 -21.85 2.09 16.48
CA VAL A 26 -21.59 2.12 15.02
C VAL A 26 -21.08 3.49 14.58
N ASP A 27 -21.68 4.58 15.09
CA ASP A 27 -21.26 5.94 14.77
C ASP A 27 -19.84 6.22 15.27
N ALA A 28 -19.52 5.80 16.49
CA ALA A 28 -18.18 5.89 17.05
C ALA A 28 -17.13 5.16 16.18
N MET A 29 -17.43 3.95 15.73
CA MET A 29 -16.54 3.17 14.87
C MET A 29 -16.36 3.82 13.50
N ARG A 30 -17.43 4.36 12.90
CA ARG A 30 -17.35 5.12 11.64
C ARG A 30 -16.47 6.35 11.75
N HIS A 31 -16.46 7.02 12.90
CA HIS A 31 -15.60 8.19 13.15
C HIS A 31 -14.18 7.82 13.62
N GLY A 32 -13.81 6.54 13.54
CA GLY A 32 -12.44 6.08 13.76
C GLY A 32 -12.11 5.74 15.21
N ALA A 33 -13.09 5.44 16.08
CA ALA A 33 -12.81 4.82 17.35
C ALA A 33 -12.16 3.45 17.15
N SER A 34 -11.19 3.10 17.98
CA SER A 34 -10.59 1.76 18.00
C SER A 34 -11.51 0.76 18.67
N ASP A 35 -12.32 1.23 19.62
CA ASP A 35 -13.33 0.44 20.28
C ASP A 35 -14.35 1.30 21.04
N TYR A 36 -15.41 0.64 21.54
CA TYR A 36 -16.49 1.27 22.28
C TYR A 36 -16.90 0.37 23.47
N LEU A 37 -17.00 0.93 24.65
CA LEU A 37 -17.34 0.23 25.89
C LEU A 37 -18.50 0.92 26.61
N THR A 38 -19.40 0.14 27.23
CA THR A 38 -20.48 0.64 28.05
C THR A 38 -20.15 0.50 29.55
N LYS A 39 -20.39 1.55 30.33
CA LYS A 39 -20.24 1.51 31.76
C LYS A 39 -21.42 0.77 32.43
N PRO A 40 -21.20 -0.06 33.45
CA PRO A 40 -19.94 -0.39 34.13
C PRO A 40 -19.08 -1.35 33.29
N VAL A 41 -17.77 -1.07 33.18
CA VAL A 41 -16.81 -1.86 32.40
C VAL A 41 -16.13 -2.88 33.33
N LYS A 42 -16.08 -4.14 32.91
CA LYS A 42 -15.30 -5.17 33.61
C LYS A 42 -13.82 -4.98 33.29
N THR A 43 -12.96 -5.10 34.28
CA THR A 43 -11.52 -4.92 34.15
C THR A 43 -10.92 -5.80 33.04
N GLU A 44 -11.34 -7.06 32.96
CA GLU A 44 -10.87 -8.01 31.97
C GLU A 44 -11.24 -7.61 30.53
N GLU A 45 -12.40 -7.01 30.33
CA GLU A 45 -12.86 -6.51 29.05
C GLU A 45 -12.05 -5.27 28.63
N LEU A 46 -11.86 -4.34 29.56
CA LEU A 46 -11.03 -3.16 29.35
C LEU A 46 -9.61 -3.53 28.94
N VAL A 47 -8.97 -4.47 29.65
CA VAL A 47 -7.61 -4.93 29.35
C VAL A 47 -7.53 -5.49 27.95
N ARG A 48 -8.45 -6.37 27.54
CA ARG A 48 -8.49 -6.96 26.19
C ARG A 48 -8.62 -5.91 25.10
N VAL A 49 -9.50 -4.94 25.30
CA VAL A 49 -9.74 -3.86 24.34
C VAL A 49 -8.51 -2.96 24.22
N VAL A 50 -7.89 -2.58 25.33
CA VAL A 50 -6.67 -1.77 25.36
C VAL A 50 -5.51 -2.50 24.67
N GLU A 51 -5.29 -3.78 24.99
CA GLU A 51 -4.23 -4.59 24.34
C GLU A 51 -4.44 -4.69 22.83
N ARG A 52 -5.68 -4.87 22.36
CA ARG A 52 -5.99 -4.89 20.93
C ARG A 52 -5.67 -3.55 20.28
N ALA A 53 -6.12 -2.45 20.87
CA ALA A 53 -5.87 -1.11 20.36
C ALA A 53 -4.36 -0.77 20.30
N ILE A 54 -3.58 -1.21 21.30
CA ILE A 54 -2.12 -1.04 21.32
C ILE A 54 -1.47 -1.85 20.19
N ARG A 55 -1.86 -3.12 20.00
CA ARG A 55 -1.31 -3.96 18.91
C ARG A 55 -1.62 -3.38 17.54
N GLU A 56 -2.85 -2.93 17.31
CA GLU A 56 -3.23 -2.31 16.04
C GLU A 56 -2.46 -1.01 15.78
N ALA A 57 -2.29 -0.17 16.79
CA ALA A 57 -1.52 1.06 16.69
C ALA A 57 -0.03 0.76 16.41
N ALA A 58 0.55 -0.25 17.06
CA ALA A 58 1.92 -0.68 16.81
C ALA A 58 2.12 -1.18 15.37
N LEU A 59 1.20 -2.02 14.87
CA LEU A 59 1.24 -2.51 13.48
C LEU A 59 1.12 -1.37 12.47
N ARG A 60 0.21 -0.41 12.68
CA ARG A 60 0.07 0.76 11.81
C ARG A 60 1.34 1.61 11.77
N ARG A 61 1.96 1.85 12.93
CA ARG A 61 3.23 2.59 13.01
C ARG A 61 4.35 1.86 12.28
N GLU A 62 4.44 0.55 12.44
CA GLU A 62 5.47 -0.26 11.78
C GLU A 62 5.28 -0.25 10.27
N VAL A 63 4.05 -0.44 9.77
CA VAL A 63 3.74 -0.30 8.34
C VAL A 63 4.12 1.09 7.81
N SER A 64 3.77 2.16 8.55
CA SER A 64 4.12 3.53 8.17
C SER A 64 5.64 3.75 8.14
N ARG A 65 6.37 3.19 9.12
CA ARG A 65 7.83 3.24 9.18
C ARG A 65 8.46 2.55 7.97
N LEU A 66 8.06 1.29 7.71
CA LEU A 66 8.58 0.50 6.59
C LEU A 66 8.30 1.17 5.24
N ARG A 67 7.09 1.73 5.06
CA ARG A 67 6.76 2.49 3.85
C ARG A 67 7.67 3.70 3.66
N LYS A 68 7.95 4.46 4.74
CA LYS A 68 8.87 5.60 4.68
C LYS A 68 10.30 5.18 4.34
N GLU A 69 10.77 4.06 4.85
CA GLU A 69 12.09 3.50 4.53
C GLU A 69 12.17 3.11 3.05
N VAL A 70 11.19 2.36 2.54
CA VAL A 70 11.08 1.99 1.12
C VAL A 70 11.02 3.24 0.24
N HIS A 71 10.15 4.20 0.60
CA HIS A 71 10.06 5.46 -0.16
C HIS A 71 11.38 6.23 -0.18
N LYS A 72 12.09 6.30 0.95
CA LYS A 72 13.41 6.94 1.01
C LYS A 72 14.44 6.22 0.15
N GLU A 73 14.40 4.89 0.13
CA GLU A 73 15.35 4.06 -0.64
C GLU A 73 15.14 4.19 -2.15
N TYR A 74 13.89 4.28 -2.61
CA TYR A 74 13.54 4.26 -4.05
C TYR A 74 13.02 5.59 -4.59
N SER A 75 13.08 6.67 -3.81
CA SER A 75 12.74 7.99 -4.31
C SER A 75 13.75 8.46 -5.38
N PHE A 76 13.28 9.30 -6.25
CA PHE A 76 14.04 9.96 -7.31
C PHE A 76 15.36 10.57 -6.83
N HIS A 77 15.44 11.02 -5.55
CA HIS A 77 16.67 11.58 -4.97
C HIS A 77 17.83 10.58 -4.83
N GLN A 78 17.56 9.28 -4.95
CA GLN A 78 18.58 8.22 -4.93
C GLN A 78 19.22 7.98 -6.31
N ILE A 79 18.59 8.45 -7.39
CA ILE A 79 19.15 8.31 -8.72
C ILE A 79 20.23 9.38 -8.91
N LEU A 80 21.49 8.95 -8.90
CA LEU A 80 22.63 9.86 -9.06
C LEU A 80 22.84 10.25 -10.52
N GLY A 81 22.91 11.55 -10.80
CA GLY A 81 23.23 12.03 -12.14
C GLY A 81 23.21 13.56 -12.21
N LYS A 82 24.33 14.16 -12.69
CA LYS A 82 24.46 15.60 -12.87
C LYS A 82 24.54 15.99 -14.35
N SER A 83 24.57 15.02 -15.27
CA SER A 83 24.64 15.29 -16.71
C SER A 83 23.34 15.89 -17.23
N LYS A 84 23.43 16.72 -18.28
CA LYS A 84 22.23 17.29 -18.93
C LYS A 84 21.20 16.25 -19.36
N PRO A 85 21.58 15.10 -19.98
CA PRO A 85 20.62 14.04 -20.31
C PRO A 85 19.91 13.48 -19.08
N MET A 86 20.60 13.26 -17.96
CA MET A 86 19.96 12.77 -16.74
C MET A 86 19.00 13.79 -16.13
N GLN A 87 19.32 15.08 -16.19
CA GLN A 87 18.40 16.12 -15.75
C GLN A 87 17.10 16.12 -16.58
N ALA A 88 17.18 15.90 -17.90
CA ALA A 88 16.00 15.73 -18.74
C ALA A 88 15.16 14.51 -18.36
N VAL A 89 15.79 13.39 -17.99
CA VAL A 89 15.11 12.19 -17.46
C VAL A 89 14.40 12.53 -16.13
N PHE A 90 15.06 13.25 -15.24
CA PHE A 90 14.46 13.67 -13.97
C PHE A 90 13.24 14.58 -14.16
N ASP A 91 13.30 15.52 -15.08
CA ASP A 91 12.16 16.40 -15.38
C ASP A 91 11.00 15.62 -16.02
N LEU A 92 11.32 14.58 -16.79
CA LEU A 92 10.30 13.68 -17.35
C LEU A 92 9.63 12.84 -16.27
N ILE A 93 10.41 12.24 -15.35
CA ILE A 93 9.88 11.49 -14.19
C ILE A 93 8.87 12.36 -13.42
N ARG A 94 9.24 13.59 -13.04
CA ARG A 94 8.34 14.50 -12.32
C ARG A 94 7.03 14.78 -13.06
N ARG A 95 7.09 14.94 -14.38
CA ARG A 95 5.90 15.21 -15.20
C ARG A 95 4.97 14.02 -15.35
N VAL A 96 5.52 12.80 -15.37
CA VAL A 96 4.71 11.59 -15.58
C VAL A 96 4.28 10.91 -14.28
N ALA A 97 4.89 11.26 -13.15
CA ALA A 97 4.64 10.60 -11.87
C ALA A 97 3.14 10.53 -11.51
N ASP A 98 2.42 11.65 -11.58
CA ASP A 98 0.99 11.71 -11.26
C ASP A 98 0.07 11.48 -12.47
N SER A 99 0.65 11.14 -13.63
CA SER A 99 -0.13 10.84 -14.83
C SER A 99 -0.62 9.37 -14.82
N PRO A 100 -1.86 9.11 -15.26
CA PRO A 100 -2.38 7.75 -15.44
C PRO A 100 -1.89 7.09 -16.76
N THR A 101 -0.99 7.71 -17.50
CA THR A 101 -0.48 7.22 -18.79
C THR A 101 0.48 6.05 -18.64
N ASN A 102 0.49 5.16 -19.63
CA ASN A 102 1.53 4.15 -19.75
C ASN A 102 2.87 4.80 -20.10
N VAL A 103 3.95 4.38 -19.44
CA VAL A 103 5.30 4.90 -19.63
C VAL A 103 6.18 3.80 -20.20
N LEU A 104 6.81 4.04 -21.34
CA LEU A 104 7.83 3.16 -21.92
C LEU A 104 9.22 3.63 -21.48
N ILE A 105 9.95 2.76 -20.78
CA ILE A 105 11.34 3.01 -20.35
C ILE A 105 12.27 2.16 -21.20
N THR A 106 13.13 2.80 -21.99
CA THR A 106 14.10 2.14 -22.88
C THR A 106 15.54 2.40 -22.41
N GLY A 107 16.43 1.46 -22.72
CA GLY A 107 17.86 1.55 -22.39
C GLY A 107 18.51 0.17 -22.38
N GLU A 108 19.83 0.13 -22.38
CA GLU A 108 20.63 -1.09 -22.31
C GLU A 108 20.42 -1.85 -21.01
N SER A 109 20.82 -3.12 -20.95
CA SER A 109 20.76 -3.90 -19.72
C SER A 109 21.65 -3.26 -18.64
N GLY A 110 21.19 -3.24 -17.40
CA GLY A 110 21.96 -2.68 -16.28
C GLY A 110 21.94 -1.15 -16.13
N THR A 111 21.27 -0.40 -17.02
CA THR A 111 21.22 1.08 -16.97
C THR A 111 20.31 1.66 -15.87
N GLY A 112 19.65 0.82 -15.07
CA GLY A 112 18.79 1.28 -13.96
C GLY A 112 17.35 1.58 -14.35
N LYS A 113 16.80 0.98 -15.41
CA LYS A 113 15.39 1.16 -15.82
C LYS A 113 14.40 0.91 -14.67
N GLU A 114 14.64 -0.11 -13.86
CA GLU A 114 13.81 -0.41 -12.69
C GLU A 114 13.85 0.71 -11.64
N LEU A 115 15.01 1.36 -11.44
CA LEU A 115 15.11 2.50 -10.53
C LEU A 115 14.28 3.70 -11.02
N VAL A 116 14.25 3.92 -12.34
CA VAL A 116 13.40 4.94 -12.95
C VAL A 116 11.90 4.60 -12.75
N ALA A 117 11.51 3.34 -12.95
CA ALA A 117 10.13 2.90 -12.73
C ALA A 117 9.71 3.06 -11.25
N LYS A 118 10.59 2.67 -10.33
CA LYS A 118 10.38 2.89 -8.89
C LYS A 118 10.29 4.37 -8.53
N ALA A 119 11.15 5.22 -9.09
CA ALA A 119 11.07 6.66 -8.87
C ALA A 119 9.74 7.24 -9.34
N ILE A 120 9.24 6.86 -10.52
CA ILE A 120 7.92 7.27 -11.02
C ILE A 120 6.81 6.83 -10.06
N HIS A 121 6.88 5.62 -9.51
CA HIS A 121 5.88 5.11 -8.58
C HIS A 121 5.94 5.82 -7.23
N TYR A 122 7.11 5.86 -6.58
CA TYR A 122 7.25 6.36 -5.20
C TYR A 122 7.18 7.89 -5.09
N ASP A 123 7.39 8.62 -6.18
CA ASP A 123 7.21 10.08 -6.23
C ASP A 123 5.79 10.49 -6.71
N SER A 124 4.87 9.53 -6.87
CA SER A 124 3.47 9.76 -7.28
C SER A 124 2.47 9.66 -6.12
N ASP A 125 1.23 10.06 -6.35
CA ASP A 125 0.10 9.90 -5.41
C ASP A 125 -0.21 8.42 -5.11
N ARG A 126 0.23 7.48 -5.96
CA ARG A 126 0.08 6.02 -5.77
C ARG A 126 1.24 5.35 -5.03
N ARG A 127 2.15 6.10 -4.44
CA ARG A 127 3.35 5.62 -3.71
C ARG A 127 3.07 4.62 -2.60
N ASP A 128 1.88 4.68 -1.99
CA ASP A 128 1.43 3.77 -0.93
C ASP A 128 0.70 2.52 -1.47
N ALA A 129 0.46 2.47 -2.79
CA ALA A 129 -0.15 1.34 -3.47
C ALA A 129 0.93 0.32 -3.91
N PRO A 130 0.55 -0.88 -4.38
CA PRO A 130 1.53 -1.90 -4.77
C PRO A 130 2.41 -1.45 -5.96
N PHE A 131 3.72 -1.73 -5.88
CA PHE A 131 4.63 -1.74 -7.01
C PHE A 131 4.96 -3.21 -7.34
N VAL A 132 4.53 -3.69 -8.49
CA VAL A 132 4.66 -5.09 -8.91
C VAL A 132 5.63 -5.18 -10.09
N PRO A 133 6.91 -5.56 -9.86
CA PRO A 133 7.86 -5.78 -10.93
C PRO A 133 7.66 -7.17 -11.54
N VAL A 134 7.65 -7.25 -12.88
CA VAL A 134 7.49 -8.49 -13.63
C VAL A 134 8.59 -8.62 -14.66
N ASN A 135 9.35 -9.70 -14.58
CA ASN A 135 10.26 -10.08 -15.66
C ASN A 135 9.59 -11.11 -16.57
N CYS A 136 8.92 -10.64 -17.63
CA CYS A 136 8.23 -11.52 -18.57
C CYS A 136 9.16 -12.56 -19.22
N ALA A 137 10.45 -12.25 -19.40
CA ALA A 137 11.40 -13.19 -19.97
C ALA A 137 11.76 -14.36 -19.02
N ALA A 138 11.50 -14.22 -17.72
CA ALA A 138 11.72 -15.27 -16.73
C ALA A 138 10.51 -16.19 -16.55
N ILE A 139 9.35 -15.84 -17.12
CA ILE A 139 8.11 -16.62 -17.04
C ILE A 139 8.00 -17.50 -18.28
N PRO A 140 7.80 -18.83 -18.14
CA PRO A 140 7.50 -19.69 -19.27
C PRO A 140 6.29 -19.18 -20.07
N GLU A 141 6.37 -19.20 -21.39
CA GLU A 141 5.33 -18.65 -22.28
C GLU A 141 3.93 -19.22 -21.97
N GLN A 142 3.86 -20.52 -21.64
CA GLN A 142 2.62 -21.22 -21.32
C GLN A 142 1.96 -20.75 -20.00
N LEU A 143 2.74 -20.11 -19.11
CA LEU A 143 2.26 -19.61 -17.83
C LEU A 143 2.06 -18.10 -17.82
N LEU A 144 2.58 -17.38 -18.83
CA LEU A 144 2.59 -15.92 -18.84
C LEU A 144 1.18 -15.33 -18.70
N GLU A 145 0.22 -15.86 -19.44
CA GLU A 145 -1.18 -15.40 -19.37
C GLU A 145 -1.77 -15.63 -17.98
N SER A 146 -1.54 -16.83 -17.42
CA SER A 146 -2.01 -17.20 -16.07
C SER A 146 -1.35 -16.35 -14.97
N GLU A 147 -0.07 -16.01 -15.10
CA GLU A 147 0.62 -15.12 -14.16
C GLU A 147 0.09 -13.68 -14.25
N LEU A 148 -0.07 -13.16 -15.47
CA LEU A 148 -0.50 -11.78 -15.67
C LEU A 148 -1.96 -11.54 -15.29
N PHE A 149 -2.87 -12.43 -15.73
CA PHE A 149 -4.32 -12.24 -15.59
C PHE A 149 -4.97 -13.12 -14.53
N GLY A 150 -4.24 -14.12 -14.01
CA GLY A 150 -4.77 -15.08 -13.07
C GLY A 150 -5.59 -16.18 -13.74
N HIS A 151 -6.10 -17.10 -12.94
CA HIS A 151 -6.96 -18.18 -13.41
C HIS A 151 -7.94 -18.65 -12.31
N MET A 152 -9.05 -19.19 -12.73
CA MET A 152 -9.97 -19.88 -11.86
C MET A 152 -9.61 -21.37 -11.73
N ARG A 153 -9.92 -21.97 -10.60
CA ARG A 153 -9.76 -23.41 -10.38
C ARG A 153 -10.43 -24.20 -11.51
N GLY A 154 -9.68 -25.14 -12.08
CA GLY A 154 -10.16 -26.05 -13.12
C GLY A 154 -10.11 -25.48 -14.54
N SER A 155 -9.56 -24.28 -14.76
CA SER A 155 -9.40 -23.70 -16.09
C SER A 155 -8.39 -24.44 -16.98
N PHE A 156 -7.46 -25.19 -16.37
CA PHE A 156 -6.52 -26.10 -17.05
C PHE A 156 -6.10 -27.23 -16.08
N THR A 157 -5.39 -28.25 -16.58
CA THR A 157 -5.12 -29.53 -15.89
C THR A 157 -4.50 -29.36 -14.50
N ASP A 158 -3.65 -28.35 -14.32
CA ASP A 158 -2.94 -28.06 -13.05
C ASP A 158 -3.54 -26.91 -12.24
N ALA A 159 -4.65 -26.33 -12.65
CA ALA A 159 -5.34 -25.25 -11.93
C ALA A 159 -6.09 -25.78 -10.69
N LYS A 160 -5.35 -26.10 -9.62
CA LYS A 160 -5.92 -26.68 -8.38
C LYS A 160 -6.62 -25.68 -7.49
N MET A 161 -6.29 -24.39 -7.60
CA MET A 161 -6.88 -23.27 -6.83
C MET A 161 -7.06 -22.06 -7.72
N ASP A 162 -7.89 -21.11 -7.29
CA ASP A 162 -7.96 -19.79 -7.90
C ASP A 162 -6.66 -19.05 -7.67
N LYS A 163 -6.17 -18.35 -8.69
CA LYS A 163 -4.98 -17.51 -8.62
C LYS A 163 -5.29 -16.11 -9.14
N ARG A 164 -4.96 -15.11 -8.34
CA ARG A 164 -5.00 -13.71 -8.77
C ARG A 164 -3.87 -13.41 -9.73
N GLY A 165 -4.13 -12.61 -10.74
CA GLY A 165 -3.13 -12.16 -11.69
C GLY A 165 -2.38 -10.93 -11.20
N LEU A 166 -1.17 -10.74 -11.74
CA LEU A 166 -0.31 -9.60 -11.40
C LEU A 166 -0.96 -8.24 -11.73
N PHE A 167 -1.83 -8.17 -12.73
CA PHE A 167 -2.64 -6.96 -13.01
C PHE A 167 -3.61 -6.66 -11.87
N GLU A 168 -4.22 -7.68 -11.26
CA GLU A 168 -5.10 -7.50 -10.11
C GLU A 168 -4.32 -7.10 -8.87
N GLU A 169 -3.14 -7.71 -8.65
CA GLU A 169 -2.25 -7.36 -7.54
C GLU A 169 -1.73 -5.92 -7.63
N ALA A 170 -1.46 -5.45 -8.85
CA ALA A 170 -1.02 -4.08 -9.10
C ALA A 170 -2.15 -3.04 -9.07
N GLN A 171 -3.38 -3.44 -8.74
CA GLN A 171 -4.55 -2.54 -8.78
C GLN A 171 -4.32 -1.27 -7.97
N LYS A 172 -4.58 -0.10 -8.59
CA LYS A 172 -4.32 1.25 -8.06
C LYS A 172 -2.83 1.57 -7.87
N GLY A 173 -1.95 0.65 -8.19
CA GLY A 173 -0.50 0.79 -8.07
C GLY A 173 0.20 0.90 -9.43
N THR A 174 1.32 0.20 -9.56
CA THR A 174 2.14 0.18 -10.77
C THR A 174 2.56 -1.26 -11.08
N LEU A 175 2.33 -1.71 -12.30
CA LEU A 175 2.91 -2.92 -12.87
C LEU A 175 4.09 -2.49 -13.74
N PHE A 176 5.27 -3.08 -13.53
CA PHE A 176 6.51 -2.77 -14.28
C PHE A 176 7.05 -4.01 -14.97
#